data_e47035afd0f81ea2aa1c16a7174fb958
#
_entry.id   e47035afd0f81ea2aa1c16a7174fb958
#
_cell.length_a   1.000
_cell.length_b   1.000
_cell.length_c   1.000
_cell.angle_alpha   90.00
_cell.angle_beta   90.00
_cell.angle_gamma   90.00
#
_symmetry.space_group_name_H-M   'P 1'
#
loop_
_entity.id
_entity.type
_entity.pdbx_description
1 polymer ?
#
loop_
_entity_poly.entity_id
_entity_poly.type
_entity_poly.pdbx_seq_one_letter_code
_entity_poly.pdbx_strand_id
1 'polypeptide(L)'
;SEQRKNYNWENAMKKLWKKTGAFLLAAVTILGITGITPAYGAEAADWPSGPQIASPCAIVMEANTGAVLYEKNADEVHYPASITKIMTALVALEHSSLDEMVTFSATAVYENEGDTSHIARDLDEQMTMDQCLYGMMLESANECAWAIGEHVGNGNCQTFVDMMNEKAAELGCTNTHFNNPNGLPDESHVTTCRDMALISRAAIQN
;
A
#
# COMPACT_ATOMS: atom_id res chain seq x y z
N SER A 1 -42.03 11.98 63.19
CA SER A 1 -40.90 11.09 63.58
C SER A 1 -40.84 9.80 62.74
N GLU A 2 -41.93 9.31 62.21
CA GLU A 2 -41.98 8.12 61.33
C GLU A 2 -41.47 8.36 59.92
N GLN A 3 -41.78 9.51 59.34
CA GLN A 3 -41.29 9.89 57.97
C GLN A 3 -39.77 10.00 57.87
N ARG A 4 -39.05 10.43 58.92
CA ARG A 4 -37.60 10.48 58.96
C ARG A 4 -36.95 9.09 59.04
N LYS A 5 -37.62 8.12 59.67
CA LYS A 5 -37.10 6.74 59.72
C LYS A 5 -37.22 6.04 58.35
N ASN A 6 -38.34 6.22 57.65
CA ASN A 6 -38.57 5.62 56.37
C ASN A 6 -37.59 6.18 55.27
N TYR A 7 -37.30 7.49 55.30
CA TYR A 7 -36.36 8.10 54.38
C TYR A 7 -34.94 7.58 54.57
N ASN A 8 -34.49 7.27 55.78
CA ASN A 8 -33.19 6.72 56.06
C ASN A 8 -33.02 5.26 55.59
N TRP A 9 -34.09 4.45 55.67
CA TRP A 9 -34.09 3.06 55.24
C TRP A 9 -33.98 2.94 53.72
N GLU A 10 -34.73 3.72 52.97
CA GLU A 10 -34.68 3.70 51.52
C GLU A 10 -33.28 4.12 50.96
N ASN A 11 -32.69 5.13 51.54
CA ASN A 11 -31.35 5.55 51.15
C ASN A 11 -30.26 4.54 51.54
N ALA A 12 -30.41 3.86 52.66
CA ALA A 12 -29.53 2.78 53.08
C ALA A 12 -29.62 1.57 52.14
N MET A 13 -30.87 1.18 51.77
CA MET A 13 -31.10 0.10 50.82
C MET A 13 -30.60 0.40 49.44
N LYS A 14 -30.81 1.62 48.91
CA LYS A 14 -30.26 2.05 47.61
C LYS A 14 -28.73 2.05 47.61
N LYS A 15 -28.07 2.38 48.71
CA LYS A 15 -26.62 2.35 48.88
C LYS A 15 -26.09 0.91 48.96
N LEU A 16 -26.84 0.00 49.59
CA LEU A 16 -26.49 -1.42 49.66
C LEU A 16 -26.64 -2.09 48.30
N TRP A 17 -27.71 -1.83 47.58
CA TRP A 17 -27.95 -2.36 46.22
C TRP A 17 -26.91 -1.90 45.19
N LYS A 18 -26.46 -0.65 45.28
CA LYS A 18 -25.36 -0.18 44.45
C LYS A 18 -24.03 -0.87 44.75
N LYS A 19 -23.76 -1.19 46.02
CA LYS A 19 -22.55 -1.92 46.41
C LYS A 19 -22.60 -3.39 46.03
N THR A 20 -23.75 -4.07 46.28
CA THR A 20 -23.92 -5.48 45.91
C THR A 20 -24.02 -5.67 44.40
N GLY A 21 -24.67 -4.75 43.64
CA GLY A 21 -24.70 -4.79 42.19
C GLY A 21 -23.31 -4.61 41.56
N ALA A 22 -22.49 -3.71 42.10
CA ALA A 22 -21.11 -3.52 41.66
C ALA A 22 -20.19 -4.72 41.94
N PHE A 23 -20.40 -5.40 43.08
CA PHE A 23 -19.67 -6.62 43.41
C PHE A 23 -20.08 -7.82 42.56
N LEU A 24 -21.36 -7.96 42.22
CA LEU A 24 -21.85 -9.00 41.32
C LEU A 24 -21.33 -8.77 39.87
N LEU A 25 -21.31 -7.54 39.38
CA LEU A 25 -20.75 -7.24 38.05
C LEU A 25 -19.24 -7.52 38.01
N ALA A 26 -18.49 -7.18 39.05
CA ALA A 26 -17.05 -7.45 39.13
C ALA A 26 -16.76 -8.96 39.25
N ALA A 27 -17.60 -9.72 39.98
CA ALA A 27 -17.45 -11.18 40.09
C ALA A 27 -17.76 -11.91 38.77
N VAL A 28 -18.75 -11.44 37.99
CA VAL A 28 -19.06 -12.01 36.68
C VAL A 28 -17.96 -11.71 35.64
N THR A 29 -17.34 -10.53 35.69
CA THR A 29 -16.20 -10.22 34.83
C THR A 29 -14.95 -11.04 35.17
N ILE A 30 -14.70 -11.31 36.45
CA ILE A 30 -13.54 -12.12 36.88
C ILE A 30 -13.75 -13.61 36.54
N LEU A 31 -14.97 -14.14 36.68
CA LEU A 31 -15.30 -15.52 36.29
C LEU A 31 -15.36 -15.71 34.75
N GLY A 32 -15.69 -14.65 33.99
CA GLY A 32 -15.68 -14.70 32.52
C GLY A 32 -14.27 -14.72 31.90
N ILE A 33 -13.24 -14.25 32.63
CA ILE A 33 -11.86 -14.21 32.13
C ILE A 33 -11.10 -15.52 32.39
N THR A 34 -11.54 -16.35 33.35
CA THR A 34 -10.90 -17.64 33.64
C THR A 34 -11.28 -18.76 32.67
N GLY A 35 -12.21 -18.50 31.74
CA GLY A 35 -12.61 -19.42 30.66
C GLY A 35 -11.93 -19.14 29.30
N ILE A 36 -11.05 -18.13 29.19
CA ILE A 36 -10.18 -17.98 28.04
C ILE A 36 -9.02 -18.97 28.25
N THR A 37 -9.25 -20.24 27.91
CA THR A 37 -8.15 -21.09 27.54
C THR A 37 -7.40 -20.32 26.44
N PRO A 38 -6.07 -20.07 26.56
CA PRO A 38 -5.35 -19.62 25.42
C PRO A 38 -5.71 -20.61 24.32
N ALA A 39 -6.27 -20.11 23.20
CA ALA A 39 -6.33 -20.93 22.02
C ALA A 39 -4.89 -21.36 21.84
N TYR A 40 -4.59 -22.63 22.18
CA TYR A 40 -3.35 -23.26 21.80
C TYR A 40 -3.32 -23.02 20.29
N GLY A 41 -2.39 -22.17 19.85
CA GLY A 41 -2.22 -21.90 18.45
C GLY A 41 -2.24 -23.25 17.77
N ALA A 42 -3.11 -23.44 16.79
CA ALA A 42 -3.00 -24.59 15.92
C ALA A 42 -1.51 -24.68 15.64
N GLU A 43 -0.89 -25.85 15.97
CA GLU A 43 0.50 -26.09 15.61
C GLU A 43 0.63 -25.55 14.21
N ALA A 44 1.56 -24.62 14.01
CA ALA A 44 1.73 -23.97 12.71
C ALA A 44 1.87 -25.15 11.74
N ALA A 45 0.87 -25.29 10.85
CA ALA A 45 0.89 -26.40 9.90
C ALA A 45 2.31 -26.42 9.34
N ASP A 46 2.94 -27.58 9.39
CA ASP A 46 4.35 -27.74 8.99
C ASP A 46 4.40 -27.52 7.47
N TRP A 47 4.37 -26.26 7.08
CA TRP A 47 4.43 -25.83 5.69
C TRP A 47 5.79 -26.27 5.16
N PRO A 48 5.84 -26.93 4.01
CA PRO A 48 7.10 -27.32 3.41
C PRO A 48 8.00 -26.07 3.32
N SER A 49 9.27 -26.25 3.69
CA SER A 49 10.24 -25.17 3.54
C SER A 49 10.20 -24.67 2.09
N GLY A 50 10.07 -23.36 1.92
CA GLY A 50 10.01 -22.74 0.60
C GLY A 50 11.25 -23.06 -0.26
N PRO A 51 11.18 -22.83 -1.57
CA PRO A 51 12.29 -23.12 -2.47
C PRO A 51 13.51 -22.28 -2.11
N GLN A 52 14.70 -22.86 -2.34
CA GLN A 52 15.95 -22.08 -2.30
C GLN A 52 16.03 -21.25 -3.59
N ILE A 53 16.08 -19.93 -3.44
CA ILE A 53 16.17 -18.98 -4.55
C ILE A 53 17.47 -18.18 -4.49
N ALA A 54 18.03 -17.84 -5.65
CA ALA A 54 19.27 -17.08 -5.76
C ALA A 54 19.09 -15.58 -5.42
N SER A 55 17.89 -15.02 -5.63
CA SER A 55 17.60 -13.63 -5.31
C SER A 55 17.85 -13.30 -3.83
N PRO A 56 18.41 -12.13 -3.50
CA PRO A 56 18.61 -11.68 -2.12
C PRO A 56 17.30 -11.51 -1.37
N CYS A 57 16.26 -11.03 -2.02
CA CYS A 57 14.92 -10.85 -1.46
C CYS A 57 13.85 -11.41 -2.40
N ALA A 58 12.71 -11.79 -1.86
CA ALA A 58 11.53 -12.22 -2.63
C ALA A 58 10.28 -12.27 -1.75
N ILE A 59 9.12 -12.23 -2.40
CA ILE A 59 7.82 -12.48 -1.79
C ILE A 59 6.90 -13.16 -2.80
N VAL A 60 6.02 -14.03 -2.31
CA VAL A 60 4.86 -14.54 -3.05
C VAL A 60 3.63 -14.24 -2.22
N MET A 61 2.72 -13.49 -2.81
CA MET A 61 1.48 -13.06 -2.19
C MET A 61 0.28 -13.55 -3.01
N GLU A 62 -0.74 -14.06 -2.35
CA GLU A 62 -2.01 -14.40 -2.99
C GLU A 62 -2.78 -13.11 -3.30
N ALA A 63 -3.16 -12.91 -4.57
CA ALA A 63 -3.65 -11.63 -5.05
C ALA A 63 -5.00 -11.19 -4.45
N ASN A 64 -5.94 -12.12 -4.19
CA ASN A 64 -7.26 -11.76 -3.68
C ASN A 64 -7.24 -11.43 -2.18
N THR A 65 -6.57 -12.24 -1.38
CA THR A 65 -6.57 -12.13 0.09
C THR A 65 -5.42 -11.29 0.63
N GLY A 66 -4.32 -11.17 -0.10
CA GLY A 66 -3.06 -10.58 0.38
C GLY A 66 -2.26 -11.50 1.29
N ALA A 67 -2.63 -12.79 1.39
CA ALA A 67 -1.89 -13.75 2.21
C ALA A 67 -0.48 -13.98 1.64
N VAL A 68 0.54 -13.86 2.48
CA VAL A 68 1.92 -14.15 2.11
C VAL A 68 2.15 -15.66 2.16
N LEU A 69 2.49 -16.24 1.03
CA LEU A 69 2.73 -17.68 0.87
C LEU A 69 4.21 -18.05 1.00
N TYR A 70 5.10 -17.13 0.65
CA TYR A 70 6.54 -17.26 0.78
C TYR A 70 7.17 -15.89 0.90
N GLU A 71 8.21 -15.77 1.71
CA GLU A 71 9.03 -14.56 1.78
C GLU A 71 10.48 -14.88 2.13
N LYS A 72 11.37 -14.03 1.63
CA LYS A 72 12.80 -14.03 1.93
C LYS A 72 13.24 -12.57 1.96
N ASN A 73 13.69 -12.07 3.11
CA ASN A 73 14.15 -10.69 3.28
C ASN A 73 13.20 -9.66 2.63
N ALA A 74 11.87 -9.89 2.76
CA ALA A 74 10.87 -9.14 2.01
C ALA A 74 10.83 -7.64 2.37
N ASP A 75 11.33 -7.27 3.53
CA ASP A 75 11.37 -5.90 4.05
C ASP A 75 12.74 -5.22 3.88
N GLU A 76 13.70 -5.90 3.22
CA GLU A 76 14.99 -5.29 2.88
C GLU A 76 14.80 -4.22 1.80
N VAL A 77 15.39 -3.03 2.03
CA VAL A 77 15.27 -1.88 1.14
C VAL A 77 16.19 -2.04 -0.07
N HIS A 78 15.62 -1.85 -1.25
CA HIS A 78 16.29 -1.95 -2.55
C HIS A 78 15.85 -0.83 -3.49
N TYR A 79 16.60 -0.61 -4.55
CA TYR A 79 16.21 0.26 -5.66
C TYR A 79 15.22 -0.50 -6.57
N PRO A 80 14.02 0.04 -6.82
CA PRO A 80 13.02 -0.65 -7.64
C PRO A 80 13.38 -0.74 -9.13
N ALA A 81 14.17 0.19 -9.65
CA ALA A 81 14.36 0.34 -11.08
C ALA A 81 12.99 0.39 -11.82
N SER A 82 12.89 -0.20 -13.00
CA SER A 82 11.69 -0.11 -13.86
C SER A 82 10.42 -0.76 -13.27
N ILE A 83 10.48 -1.54 -12.19
CA ILE A 83 9.23 -2.01 -11.53
C ILE A 83 8.45 -0.84 -10.90
N THR A 84 9.06 0.34 -10.73
CA THR A 84 8.39 1.62 -10.42
C THR A 84 7.19 1.86 -11.34
N LYS A 85 7.27 1.49 -12.60
CA LYS A 85 6.25 1.73 -13.63
C LYS A 85 4.91 1.04 -13.35
N ILE A 86 4.90 0.06 -12.45
CA ILE A 86 3.64 -0.54 -11.95
C ILE A 86 2.84 0.50 -11.16
N MET A 87 3.51 1.27 -10.29
CA MET A 87 2.86 2.37 -9.56
C MET A 87 2.45 3.49 -10.51
N THR A 88 3.29 3.83 -11.49
CA THR A 88 2.97 4.83 -12.50
C THR A 88 1.72 4.45 -13.29
N ALA A 89 1.61 3.19 -13.72
CA ALA A 89 0.42 2.69 -14.41
C ALA A 89 -0.83 2.76 -13.51
N LEU A 90 -0.73 2.32 -12.25
CA LEU A 90 -1.84 2.35 -11.30
C LEU A 90 -2.37 3.77 -11.10
N VAL A 91 -1.50 4.72 -10.79
CA VAL A 91 -1.91 6.13 -10.56
C VAL A 91 -2.45 6.76 -11.85
N ALA A 92 -1.85 6.48 -13.00
CA ALA A 92 -2.35 6.97 -14.28
C ALA A 92 -3.79 6.47 -14.57
N LEU A 93 -4.05 5.19 -14.37
CA LEU A 93 -5.38 4.58 -14.59
C LEU A 93 -6.44 5.09 -13.60
N GLU A 94 -6.06 5.49 -12.41
CA GLU A 94 -6.99 6.06 -11.43
C GLU A 94 -7.35 7.53 -11.71
N HIS A 95 -6.52 8.26 -12.47
CA HIS A 95 -6.63 9.72 -12.62
C HIS A 95 -6.79 10.22 -14.05
N SER A 96 -6.82 9.34 -15.06
CA SER A 96 -7.00 9.69 -16.45
C SER A 96 -7.79 8.64 -17.22
N SER A 97 -8.33 9.03 -18.38
CA SER A 97 -8.98 8.14 -19.32
C SER A 97 -7.99 7.64 -20.38
N LEU A 98 -8.20 6.42 -20.88
CA LEU A 98 -7.29 5.78 -21.84
C LEU A 98 -7.20 6.51 -23.19
N ASP A 99 -8.21 7.30 -23.56
CA ASP A 99 -8.29 8.07 -24.79
C ASP A 99 -7.73 9.50 -24.67
N GLU A 100 -7.32 9.94 -23.48
CA GLU A 100 -6.66 11.23 -23.33
C GLU A 100 -5.35 11.31 -24.10
N MET A 101 -5.09 12.48 -24.73
CA MET A 101 -3.88 12.70 -25.53
C MET A 101 -2.74 13.21 -24.65
N VAL A 102 -1.73 12.39 -24.51
CA VAL A 102 -0.47 12.69 -23.81
C VAL A 102 0.50 13.31 -24.79
N THR A 103 1.06 14.46 -24.46
CA THR A 103 2.05 15.17 -25.27
C THR A 103 3.45 14.95 -24.69
N PHE A 104 4.42 14.64 -25.55
CA PHE A 104 5.80 14.43 -25.15
C PHE A 104 6.55 15.77 -25.08
N SER A 105 6.89 16.19 -23.88
CA SER A 105 7.67 17.39 -23.60
C SER A 105 9.15 17.21 -23.93
N ALA A 106 9.90 18.31 -23.96
CA ALA A 106 11.35 18.27 -24.10
C ALA A 106 12.03 17.46 -22.98
N THR A 107 11.53 17.57 -21.74
CA THR A 107 12.04 16.77 -20.60
C THR A 107 11.74 15.29 -20.79
N ALA A 108 10.52 14.94 -21.20
CA ALA A 108 10.15 13.55 -21.45
C ALA A 108 11.11 12.92 -22.49
N VAL A 109 11.34 13.59 -23.62
CA VAL A 109 12.15 13.07 -24.73
C VAL A 109 13.64 13.12 -24.40
N TYR A 110 14.19 14.32 -24.17
CA TYR A 110 15.64 14.51 -24.17
C TYR A 110 16.34 14.14 -22.87
N GLU A 111 15.61 14.09 -21.72
CA GLU A 111 16.19 13.74 -20.43
C GLU A 111 15.92 12.28 -20.03
N ASN A 112 14.97 11.61 -20.70
CA ASN A 112 14.55 10.25 -20.36
C ASN A 112 14.83 9.19 -21.45
N GLU A 113 15.37 9.58 -22.58
CA GLU A 113 15.88 8.69 -23.62
C GLU A 113 17.40 8.40 -23.42
N GLY A 114 18.18 8.51 -24.45
CA GLY A 114 19.61 8.22 -24.42
C GLY A 114 19.89 6.72 -24.31
N ASP A 115 20.80 6.32 -23.42
CA ASP A 115 21.18 4.91 -23.21
C ASP A 115 20.19 4.15 -22.30
N THR A 116 18.93 4.61 -22.20
CA THR A 116 17.89 3.99 -21.39
C THR A 116 16.82 3.31 -22.25
N SER A 117 15.85 2.61 -21.63
CA SER A 117 14.74 2.01 -22.37
C SER A 117 13.78 3.08 -22.87
N HIS A 118 13.53 3.15 -24.18
CA HIS A 118 12.64 4.11 -24.82
C HIS A 118 12.08 3.57 -26.14
N ILE A 119 11.04 4.21 -26.67
CA ILE A 119 10.43 3.91 -27.98
C ILE A 119 10.64 5.04 -28.99
N ALA A 120 11.58 5.96 -28.70
CA ALA A 120 12.05 7.05 -29.56
C ALA A 120 10.93 7.99 -30.02
N ARG A 121 10.39 8.77 -29.09
CA ARG A 121 9.35 9.77 -29.39
C ARG A 121 9.97 11.11 -29.75
N ASP A 122 9.26 11.84 -30.60
CA ASP A 122 9.65 13.20 -30.98
C ASP A 122 9.02 14.25 -30.04
N LEU A 123 9.69 15.40 -29.92
CA LEU A 123 9.15 16.55 -29.21
C LEU A 123 7.78 16.96 -29.79
N ASP A 124 6.84 17.27 -28.91
CA ASP A 124 5.45 17.63 -29.21
C ASP A 124 4.63 16.51 -29.88
N GLU A 125 5.18 15.32 -30.04
CA GLU A 125 4.42 14.17 -30.48
C GLU A 125 3.31 13.83 -29.45
N GLN A 126 2.22 13.26 -29.93
CA GLN A 126 1.09 12.89 -29.08
C GLN A 126 0.74 11.42 -29.28
N MET A 127 0.48 10.77 -28.15
CA MET A 127 -0.07 9.40 -28.11
C MET A 127 -1.26 9.39 -27.13
N THR A 128 -2.17 8.43 -27.31
CA THR A 128 -3.20 8.22 -26.28
C THR A 128 -2.57 7.70 -24.98
N MET A 129 -3.23 7.90 -23.84
CA MET A 129 -2.81 7.32 -22.56
C MET A 129 -2.63 5.80 -22.70
N ASP A 130 -3.56 5.12 -23.36
CA ASP A 130 -3.48 3.68 -23.66
C ASP A 130 -2.17 3.31 -24.37
N GLN A 131 -1.83 4.02 -25.46
CA GLN A 131 -0.58 3.79 -26.19
C GLN A 131 0.66 4.06 -25.35
N CYS A 132 0.65 5.14 -24.54
CA CYS A 132 1.75 5.44 -23.61
C CYS A 132 1.91 4.34 -22.55
N LEU A 133 0.82 3.83 -21.99
CA LEU A 133 0.84 2.70 -21.04
C LEU A 133 1.40 1.44 -21.69
N TYR A 134 1.01 1.10 -22.93
CA TYR A 134 1.60 -0.03 -23.67
C TYR A 134 3.11 0.18 -23.91
N GLY A 135 3.55 1.36 -24.37
CA GLY A 135 4.97 1.65 -24.56
C GLY A 135 5.75 1.53 -23.26
N MET A 136 5.21 2.09 -22.19
CA MET A 136 5.81 2.02 -20.86
C MET A 136 5.90 0.58 -20.31
N MET A 137 4.85 -0.21 -20.43
CA MET A 137 4.80 -1.54 -19.79
C MET A 137 5.48 -2.64 -20.62
N LEU A 138 5.49 -2.55 -21.96
CA LEU A 138 6.07 -3.59 -22.82
C LEU A 138 7.53 -3.33 -23.14
N GLU A 139 7.90 -2.08 -23.42
CA GLU A 139 9.27 -1.68 -23.78
C GLU A 139 10.00 -0.97 -22.64
N SER A 140 9.34 -0.82 -21.50
CA SER A 140 9.88 -0.07 -20.35
C SER A 140 10.21 1.39 -20.68
N ALA A 141 9.52 2.01 -21.63
CA ALA A 141 9.81 3.32 -22.19
C ALA A 141 9.78 4.41 -21.09
N ASN A 142 10.94 5.02 -20.85
CA ASN A 142 11.12 6.01 -19.77
C ASN A 142 10.47 7.35 -20.11
N GLU A 143 10.52 7.76 -21.39
CA GLU A 143 9.86 8.96 -21.87
C GLU A 143 8.34 8.86 -21.78
N CYS A 144 7.77 7.66 -22.00
CA CYS A 144 6.35 7.43 -21.81
C CYS A 144 5.96 7.58 -20.33
N ALA A 145 6.74 7.01 -19.41
CA ALA A 145 6.49 7.15 -17.99
C ALA A 145 6.52 8.62 -17.53
N TRP A 146 7.49 9.38 -18.05
CA TRP A 146 7.63 10.80 -17.74
C TRP A 146 6.47 11.62 -18.30
N ALA A 147 6.14 11.41 -19.60
CA ALA A 147 5.05 12.10 -20.26
C ALA A 147 3.69 11.82 -19.59
N ILE A 148 3.44 10.58 -19.14
CA ILE A 148 2.29 10.21 -18.30
C ILE A 148 2.30 11.02 -17.01
N GLY A 149 3.44 11.10 -16.33
CA GLY A 149 3.59 11.85 -15.09
C GLY A 149 3.31 13.34 -15.27
N GLU A 150 3.81 13.96 -16.34
CA GLU A 150 3.51 15.36 -16.66
C GLU A 150 2.03 15.55 -17.01
N HIS A 151 1.43 14.66 -17.78
CA HIS A 151 0.03 14.76 -18.18
C HIS A 151 -0.90 14.70 -16.96
N VAL A 152 -0.79 13.68 -16.14
CA VAL A 152 -1.63 13.50 -14.94
C VAL A 152 -1.31 14.55 -13.85
N GLY A 153 -0.07 14.98 -13.75
CA GLY A 153 0.39 16.04 -12.85
C GLY A 153 0.09 17.47 -13.35
N ASN A 154 -0.75 17.64 -14.39
CA ASN A 154 -1.11 18.93 -14.97
C ASN A 154 0.10 19.77 -15.41
N GLY A 155 1.05 19.15 -16.08
CA GLY A 155 2.29 19.75 -16.58
C GLY A 155 3.45 19.73 -15.59
N ASN A 156 3.28 19.14 -14.42
CA ASN A 156 4.31 19.05 -13.40
C ASN A 156 4.49 17.58 -12.93
N CYS A 157 5.54 16.94 -13.40
CA CYS A 157 5.86 15.56 -13.04
C CYS A 157 6.02 15.35 -11.51
N GLN A 158 6.50 16.37 -10.75
CA GLN A 158 6.61 16.27 -9.31
C GLN A 158 5.25 16.07 -8.63
N THR A 159 4.21 16.75 -9.10
CA THR A 159 2.83 16.54 -8.60
C THR A 159 2.40 15.08 -8.75
N PHE A 160 2.73 14.46 -9.88
CA PHE A 160 2.46 13.04 -10.09
C PHE A 160 3.27 12.13 -9.15
N VAL A 161 4.53 12.45 -8.93
CA VAL A 161 5.39 11.72 -7.97
C VAL A 161 4.82 11.82 -6.55
N ASP A 162 4.31 12.98 -6.16
CA ASP A 162 3.63 13.14 -4.88
C ASP A 162 2.39 12.23 -4.78
N MET A 163 1.58 12.13 -5.86
CA MET A 163 0.45 11.18 -5.94
C MET A 163 0.91 9.72 -5.83
N MET A 164 2.04 9.34 -6.44
CA MET A 164 2.61 7.99 -6.30
C MET A 164 2.97 7.68 -4.84
N ASN A 165 3.56 8.64 -4.13
CA ASN A 165 3.92 8.48 -2.71
C ASN A 165 2.68 8.45 -1.80
N GLU A 166 1.66 9.26 -2.08
CA GLU A 166 0.37 9.20 -1.39
C GLU A 166 -0.29 7.83 -1.59
N LYS A 167 -0.32 7.32 -2.82
CA LYS A 167 -0.85 5.98 -3.14
C LYS A 167 -0.06 4.88 -2.42
N ALA A 168 1.26 4.96 -2.37
CA ALA A 168 2.08 4.01 -1.61
C ALA A 168 1.70 4.00 -0.12
N ALA A 169 1.51 5.18 0.48
CA ALA A 169 1.07 5.30 1.88
C ALA A 169 -0.34 4.73 2.10
N GLU A 170 -1.29 4.99 1.19
CA GLU A 170 -2.65 4.43 1.22
C GLU A 170 -2.64 2.89 1.19
N LEU A 171 -1.75 2.30 0.40
CA LEU A 171 -1.59 0.85 0.28
C LEU A 171 -0.86 0.22 1.47
N GLY A 172 -0.37 1.03 2.42
CA GLY A 172 0.37 0.58 3.59
C GLY A 172 1.85 0.30 3.34
N CYS A 173 2.41 0.83 2.25
CA CYS A 173 3.85 0.75 1.97
C CYS A 173 4.61 1.67 2.91
N THR A 174 5.42 1.10 3.79
CA THR A 174 6.13 1.85 4.85
C THR A 174 7.60 2.11 4.54
N ASN A 175 8.14 1.46 3.53
CA ASN A 175 9.55 1.53 3.16
C ASN A 175 9.73 1.87 1.67
N THR A 176 8.76 2.57 1.09
CA THR A 176 8.78 2.98 -0.32
C THR A 176 8.79 4.50 -0.42
N HIS A 177 9.65 5.01 -1.27
CA HIS A 177 9.67 6.40 -1.68
C HIS A 177 10.04 6.51 -3.16
N PHE A 178 9.21 7.19 -3.93
CA PHE A 178 9.41 7.45 -5.35
C PHE A 178 9.87 8.89 -5.56
N ASN A 179 10.86 9.08 -6.45
CA ASN A 179 11.35 10.39 -6.89
C ASN A 179 11.10 10.66 -8.38
N ASN A 180 10.71 9.63 -9.12
CA ASN A 180 10.40 9.74 -10.53
C ASN A 180 9.42 8.64 -10.95
N PRO A 181 8.74 8.78 -12.12
CA PRO A 181 7.77 7.81 -12.57
C PRO A 181 8.36 6.62 -13.34
N ASN A 182 9.66 6.63 -13.68
CA ASN A 182 10.26 5.65 -14.58
C ASN A 182 11.23 4.67 -13.90
N GLY A 183 11.69 4.98 -12.68
CA GLY A 183 12.60 4.15 -11.92
C GLY A 183 14.09 4.38 -12.24
N LEU A 184 14.43 5.50 -12.87
CA LEU A 184 15.82 5.90 -13.03
C LEU A 184 16.48 6.14 -11.66
N PRO A 185 17.81 5.91 -11.54
CA PRO A 185 18.49 5.94 -10.25
C PRO A 185 18.39 7.27 -9.52
N ASP A 186 18.00 7.19 -8.24
CA ASP A 186 18.08 8.25 -7.25
C ASP A 186 18.30 7.60 -5.89
N GLU A 187 19.11 8.20 -5.01
CA GLU A 187 19.50 7.60 -3.73
C GLU A 187 18.31 7.36 -2.79
N SER A 188 17.26 8.16 -2.89
CA SER A 188 16.05 8.04 -2.09
C SER A 188 14.90 7.33 -2.81
N HIS A 189 15.08 6.91 -4.08
CA HIS A 189 14.10 6.16 -4.83
C HIS A 189 14.16 4.68 -4.47
N VAL A 190 13.46 4.30 -3.42
CA VAL A 190 13.60 2.99 -2.76
C VAL A 190 12.27 2.29 -2.54
N THR A 191 12.33 0.98 -2.37
CA THR A 191 11.18 0.13 -2.05
C THR A 191 11.62 -1.17 -1.37
N THR A 192 10.66 -2.04 -1.05
CA THR A 192 10.88 -3.42 -0.59
C THR A 192 10.08 -4.41 -1.44
N CYS A 193 10.42 -5.69 -1.37
CA CYS A 193 9.62 -6.74 -2.02
C CYS A 193 8.18 -6.74 -1.51
N ARG A 194 7.96 -6.51 -0.21
CA ARG A 194 6.63 -6.46 0.40
C ARG A 194 5.82 -5.30 -0.14
N ASP A 195 6.38 -4.09 -0.16
CA ASP A 195 5.69 -2.90 -0.66
C ASP A 195 5.34 -3.05 -2.14
N MET A 196 6.27 -3.57 -2.96
CA MET A 196 6.00 -3.84 -4.37
C MET A 196 4.93 -4.92 -4.60
N ALA A 197 4.81 -5.90 -3.71
CA ALA A 197 3.71 -6.87 -3.77
C ALA A 197 2.35 -6.21 -3.48
N LEU A 198 2.28 -5.29 -2.51
CA LEU A 198 1.07 -4.51 -2.21
C LEU A 198 0.66 -3.65 -3.41
N ILE A 199 1.63 -2.93 -3.98
CA ILE A 199 1.42 -2.09 -5.18
C ILE A 199 0.97 -2.93 -6.38
N SER A 200 1.66 -4.04 -6.64
CA SER A 200 1.32 -4.95 -7.76
C SER A 200 -0.07 -5.57 -7.57
N ARG A 201 -0.43 -5.94 -6.34
CA ARG A 201 -1.75 -6.45 -6.01
C ARG A 201 -2.83 -5.40 -6.30
N ALA A 202 -2.63 -4.15 -5.89
CA ALA A 202 -3.56 -3.06 -6.18
C ALA A 202 -3.70 -2.84 -7.71
N ALA A 203 -2.60 -2.84 -8.45
CA ALA A 203 -2.61 -2.67 -9.90
C ALA A 203 -3.35 -3.80 -10.65
N ILE A 204 -3.25 -5.06 -10.17
CA ILE A 204 -3.96 -6.20 -10.77
C ILE A 204 -5.47 -6.15 -10.46
N GLN A 205 -5.87 -5.53 -9.36
CA GLN A 205 -7.26 -5.43 -8.92
C GLN A 205 -7.98 -4.17 -9.44
N ASN A 206 -7.25 -3.24 -10.03
CA ASN A 206 -7.79 -2.06 -10.69
C ASN A 206 -8.41 -2.44 -12.05
#